data_e5ae216e879ae070b7e40d2fb33f4800
#
_entry.id   e5ae216e879ae070b7e40d2fb33f4800
#
_cell.length_a   1.000
_cell.length_b   1.000
_cell.length_c   1.000
_cell.angle_alpha   90.00
_cell.angle_beta   90.00
_cell.angle_gamma   90.00
#
_symmetry.space_group_name_H-M   'P 1'
#
loop_
_entity.id
_entity.type
_entity.pdbx_description
1 polymer ?
#
loop_
_entity_poly.entity_id
_entity_poly.type
_entity_poly.pdbx_seq_one_letter_code
_entity_poly.pdbx_strand_id
1 'polypeptide(L)'
;MISIWLIPAPGDAQYIQAIINNLSTNYKAPVFSPHCTLYSPIDLPTAELKKILERSAKNMKSFYVKKTMISHTEDIWKTIFIELLRSPELEQLQQAVISQFQVDQPYEFSPHISLLYKEIPDKKKEDIIRNLQVRNSFKMDKIAAVRTGPNVDNWITIVEIPFHA
;
A
#
# COMPACT_ATOMS: atom_id res chain seq x y z
N MET A 1 -0.16 16.00 -2.28
CA MET A 1 0.70 15.08 -1.50
C MET A 1 1.08 13.90 -2.39
N ILE A 2 2.31 13.42 -2.28
CA ILE A 2 2.78 12.25 -3.02
C ILE A 2 3.16 11.16 -2.03
N SER A 3 2.86 9.91 -2.39
CA SER A 3 3.19 8.72 -1.63
C SER A 3 3.94 7.71 -2.49
N ILE A 4 4.89 6.99 -1.93
CA ILE A 4 5.55 5.87 -2.61
C ILE A 4 4.88 4.57 -2.15
N TRP A 5 4.43 3.80 -3.13
CA TRP A 5 3.68 2.57 -2.97
C TRP A 5 4.44 1.36 -3.49
N LEU A 6 4.33 0.27 -2.78
CA LEU A 6 4.65 -1.07 -3.25
C LEU A 6 3.37 -1.68 -3.83
N ILE A 7 3.45 -2.18 -5.06
CA ILE A 7 2.28 -2.60 -5.84
C ILE A 7 2.31 -4.12 -6.06
N PRO A 8 1.18 -4.81 -5.82
CA PRO A 8 1.06 -6.23 -6.10
C PRO A 8 1.19 -6.55 -7.59
N ALA A 9 1.72 -7.73 -7.90
CA ALA A 9 1.71 -8.30 -9.25
C ALA A 9 0.26 -8.46 -9.78
N PRO A 10 0.04 -8.44 -11.10
CA PRO A 10 -1.30 -8.35 -11.67
C PRO A 10 -2.31 -9.36 -11.14
N GLY A 11 -1.95 -10.62 -10.97
CA GLY A 11 -2.85 -11.65 -10.44
C GLY A 11 -3.25 -11.41 -8.98
N ASP A 12 -2.30 -11.03 -8.14
CA ASP A 12 -2.56 -10.70 -6.74
C ASP A 12 -3.26 -9.34 -6.59
N ALA A 13 -2.94 -8.38 -7.45
CA ALA A 13 -3.66 -7.11 -7.53
C ALA A 13 -5.14 -7.32 -7.85
N GLN A 14 -5.48 -8.17 -8.82
CA GLN A 14 -6.86 -8.54 -9.15
C GLN A 14 -7.58 -9.18 -7.96
N TYR A 15 -6.91 -10.10 -7.28
CA TYR A 15 -7.47 -10.78 -6.12
C TYR A 15 -7.84 -9.79 -5.00
N ILE A 16 -6.93 -8.90 -4.63
CA ILE A 16 -7.17 -7.89 -3.59
C ILE A 16 -8.20 -6.85 -4.07
N GLN A 17 -8.13 -6.45 -5.35
CA GLN A 17 -9.09 -5.50 -5.93
C GLN A 17 -10.52 -6.02 -5.85
N ALA A 18 -10.75 -7.31 -6.06
CA ALA A 18 -12.08 -7.92 -5.93
C ALA A 18 -12.62 -7.77 -4.50
N ILE A 19 -11.78 -7.93 -3.49
CA ILE A 19 -12.16 -7.72 -2.08
C ILE A 19 -12.50 -6.25 -1.84
N ILE A 20 -11.66 -5.33 -2.29
CA ILE A 20 -11.90 -3.87 -2.17
C ILE A 20 -13.22 -3.50 -2.86
N ASN A 21 -13.45 -3.95 -4.07
CA ASN A 21 -14.68 -3.66 -4.83
C ASN A 21 -15.93 -4.18 -4.10
N ASN A 22 -15.87 -5.38 -3.58
CA ASN A 22 -16.99 -5.98 -2.84
C ASN A 22 -17.33 -5.17 -1.58
N LEU A 23 -16.32 -4.86 -0.76
CA LEU A 23 -16.51 -4.06 0.44
C LEU A 23 -16.97 -2.64 0.11
N SER A 24 -16.38 -2.01 -0.89
CA SER A 24 -16.76 -0.65 -1.31
C SER A 24 -18.19 -0.58 -1.82
N THR A 25 -18.65 -1.56 -2.58
CA THR A 25 -20.04 -1.66 -3.02
C THR A 25 -21.00 -1.82 -1.84
N ASN A 26 -20.68 -2.75 -0.93
CA ASN A 26 -21.56 -3.07 0.21
C ASN A 26 -21.67 -1.90 1.22
N TYR A 27 -20.61 -1.12 1.38
CA TYR A 27 -20.56 -0.03 2.36
C TYR A 27 -20.56 1.38 1.74
N LYS A 28 -20.79 1.49 0.44
CA LYS A 28 -20.80 2.77 -0.30
C LYS A 28 -19.52 3.58 -0.02
N ALA A 29 -18.39 2.92 -0.18
CA ALA A 29 -17.06 3.48 0.03
C ALA A 29 -16.35 3.72 -1.32
N PRO A 30 -15.34 4.59 -1.37
CA PRO A 30 -14.55 4.77 -2.58
C PRO A 30 -13.78 3.49 -2.94
N VAL A 31 -13.62 3.26 -4.24
CA VAL A 31 -12.77 2.18 -4.79
C VAL A 31 -11.37 2.72 -5.02
N PHE A 32 -10.36 1.98 -4.62
CA PHE A 32 -8.95 2.34 -4.78
C PHE A 32 -8.12 1.13 -5.19
N SER A 33 -6.93 1.38 -5.73
CA SER A 33 -6.00 0.32 -6.13
C SER A 33 -5.25 -0.26 -4.94
N PRO A 34 -5.07 -1.60 -4.87
CA PRO A 34 -4.33 -2.23 -3.77
C PRO A 34 -2.86 -1.84 -3.76
N HIS A 35 -2.35 -1.47 -2.60
CA HIS A 35 -0.96 -1.03 -2.42
C HIS A 35 -0.53 -1.14 -0.95
N CYS A 36 0.79 -1.14 -0.74
CA CYS A 36 1.40 -0.92 0.56
C CYS A 36 2.21 0.37 0.52
N THR A 37 1.90 1.34 1.36
CA THR A 37 2.64 2.60 1.43
C THR A 37 4.01 2.37 2.07
N LEU A 38 5.07 2.75 1.36
CA LEU A 38 6.45 2.69 1.85
C LEU A 38 6.89 3.98 2.53
N TYR A 39 6.47 5.12 1.98
CA TYR A 39 6.78 6.44 2.53
C TYR A 39 5.80 7.51 2.03
N SER A 40 5.39 8.41 2.93
CA SER A 40 4.47 9.53 2.68
C SER A 40 4.51 10.48 3.88
N PRO A 41 4.28 11.80 3.73
CA PRO A 41 4.08 12.54 2.48
C PRO A 41 5.41 12.98 1.85
N ILE A 42 5.38 13.23 0.54
CA ILE A 42 6.52 13.71 -0.24
C ILE A 42 6.09 14.93 -1.05
N ASP A 43 7.02 15.88 -1.20
CA ASP A 43 6.87 17.04 -2.08
C ASP A 43 8.16 17.21 -2.89
N LEU A 44 8.23 16.56 -4.05
CA LEU A 44 9.36 16.58 -4.97
C LEU A 44 8.90 16.64 -6.42
N PRO A 45 9.71 17.21 -7.34
CA PRO A 45 9.46 17.15 -8.77
C PRO A 45 9.46 15.71 -9.32
N THR A 46 8.68 15.47 -10.37
CA THR A 46 8.56 14.15 -11.01
C THR A 46 9.91 13.54 -11.42
N ALA A 47 10.82 14.36 -11.95
CA ALA A 47 12.14 13.89 -12.37
C ALA A 47 13.00 13.36 -11.21
N GLU A 48 12.88 13.95 -10.03
CA GLU A 48 13.56 13.48 -8.82
C GLU A 48 12.92 12.22 -8.27
N LEU A 49 11.61 12.16 -8.25
CA LEU A 49 10.85 10.96 -7.85
C LEU A 49 11.25 9.75 -8.70
N LYS A 50 11.34 9.93 -10.02
CA LYS A 50 11.76 8.86 -10.92
C LYS A 50 13.14 8.31 -10.55
N LYS A 51 14.13 9.20 -10.31
CA LYS A 51 15.48 8.81 -9.91
C LYS A 51 15.48 8.05 -8.57
N ILE A 52 14.69 8.50 -7.61
CA ILE A 52 14.55 7.85 -6.30
C ILE A 52 13.99 6.42 -6.47
N LEU A 53 12.91 6.26 -7.23
CA LEU A 53 12.31 4.97 -7.46
C LEU A 53 13.26 4.02 -8.22
N GLU A 54 13.93 4.51 -9.26
CA GLU A 54 14.92 3.74 -10.02
C GLU A 54 16.07 3.25 -9.13
N ARG A 55 16.61 4.10 -8.27
CA ARG A 55 17.67 3.72 -7.32
C ARG A 55 17.18 2.70 -6.30
N SER A 56 15.99 2.91 -5.74
CA SER A 56 15.39 2.02 -4.73
C SER A 56 15.07 0.63 -5.30
N ALA A 57 14.64 0.56 -6.56
CA ALA A 57 14.27 -0.68 -7.23
C ALA A 57 15.45 -1.41 -7.90
N LYS A 58 16.63 -0.76 -8.04
CA LYS A 58 17.74 -1.22 -8.87
C LYS A 58 18.16 -2.67 -8.64
N ASN A 59 18.19 -3.11 -7.40
CA ASN A 59 18.61 -4.45 -7.01
C ASN A 59 17.46 -5.31 -6.50
N MET A 60 16.21 -4.85 -6.66
CA MET A 60 15.04 -5.57 -6.18
C MET A 60 14.52 -6.54 -7.23
N LYS A 61 14.28 -7.77 -6.78
CA LYS A 61 13.46 -8.75 -7.50
C LYS A 61 12.05 -8.74 -6.95
N SER A 62 11.09 -9.21 -7.75
CA SER A 62 9.76 -9.48 -7.23
C SER A 62 9.83 -10.40 -6.02
N PHE A 63 9.05 -10.12 -4.98
CA PHE A 63 9.05 -10.87 -3.73
C PHE A 63 7.64 -11.00 -3.15
N TYR A 64 7.47 -11.92 -2.22
CA TYR A 64 6.20 -12.13 -1.52
C TYR A 64 6.17 -11.39 -0.18
N VAL A 65 5.08 -10.67 0.06
CA VAL A 65 4.73 -10.18 1.40
C VAL A 65 3.75 -11.16 2.05
N LYS A 66 3.84 -11.30 3.36
CA LYS A 66 3.01 -12.24 4.14
C LYS A 66 2.04 -11.49 5.04
N LYS A 67 0.79 -11.93 5.03
CA LYS A 67 -0.21 -11.48 5.97
C LYS A 67 0.11 -12.01 7.38
N THR A 68 0.06 -11.14 8.38
CA THR A 68 0.04 -11.55 9.79
C THR A 68 -1.39 -11.71 10.28
N MET A 69 -2.23 -10.67 10.04
CA MET A 69 -3.63 -10.66 10.42
C MET A 69 -4.39 -9.62 9.59
N ILE A 70 -5.71 -9.64 9.71
CA ILE A 70 -6.58 -8.55 9.25
C ILE A 70 -6.98 -7.75 10.48
N SER A 71 -6.79 -6.44 10.44
CA SER A 71 -7.03 -5.52 11.54
C SER A 71 -7.89 -4.33 11.12
N HIS A 72 -8.27 -3.53 12.09
CA HIS A 72 -9.00 -2.28 11.87
C HIS A 72 -8.50 -1.16 12.78
N THR A 73 -8.77 0.09 12.39
CA THR A 73 -8.50 1.28 13.20
C THR A 73 -9.63 2.30 13.05
N GLU A 74 -9.53 3.39 13.82
CA GLU A 74 -10.38 4.57 13.69
C GLU A 74 -9.97 5.47 12.51
N ASP A 75 -8.76 5.28 11.96
CA ASP A 75 -8.28 6.05 10.81
C ASP A 75 -9.02 5.63 9.54
N ILE A 76 -9.65 6.60 8.86
CA ILE A 76 -10.39 6.35 7.62
C ILE A 76 -9.52 5.74 6.50
N TRP A 77 -8.22 6.05 6.48
CA TRP A 77 -7.26 5.51 5.52
C TRP A 77 -6.74 4.12 5.91
N LYS A 78 -7.18 3.63 7.06
CA LYS A 78 -6.79 2.34 7.63
C LYS A 78 -7.98 1.69 8.36
N THR A 79 -9.16 1.78 7.78
CA THR A 79 -10.40 1.29 8.39
C THR A 79 -10.37 -0.23 8.59
N ILE A 80 -10.15 -0.99 7.51
CA ILE A 80 -9.88 -2.43 7.53
C ILE A 80 -8.70 -2.68 6.61
N PHE A 81 -7.74 -3.46 7.04
CA PHE A 81 -6.50 -3.68 6.30
C PHE A 81 -5.87 -5.04 6.59
N ILE A 82 -5.09 -5.51 5.63
CA ILE A 82 -4.20 -6.66 5.78
C ILE A 82 -2.92 -6.15 6.41
N GLU A 83 -2.59 -6.59 7.61
CA GLU A 83 -1.30 -6.33 8.23
C GLU A 83 -0.24 -7.26 7.65
N LEU A 84 0.92 -6.70 7.29
CA LEU A 84 2.00 -7.43 6.66
C LEU A 84 3.17 -7.67 7.62
N LEU A 85 3.76 -8.85 7.52
CA LEU A 85 5.00 -9.17 8.21
C LEU A 85 6.14 -8.26 7.71
N ARG A 86 6.90 -7.69 8.63
CA ARG A 86 8.12 -6.93 8.33
C ARG A 86 9.24 -7.91 7.93
N SER A 87 9.20 -8.37 6.69
CA SER A 87 10.21 -9.28 6.13
C SER A 87 11.50 -8.53 5.79
N PRO A 88 12.66 -9.22 5.70
CA PRO A 88 13.91 -8.59 5.29
C PRO A 88 13.83 -7.84 3.97
N GLU A 89 13.15 -8.39 2.96
CA GLU A 89 12.98 -7.77 1.65
C GLU A 89 12.15 -6.49 1.72
N LEU A 90 11.07 -6.50 2.50
CA LEU A 90 10.20 -5.35 2.70
C LEU A 90 10.92 -4.23 3.46
N GLU A 91 11.66 -4.58 4.51
CA GLU A 91 12.50 -3.65 5.26
C GLU A 91 13.62 -3.06 4.39
N GLN A 92 14.29 -3.87 3.60
CA GLN A 92 15.34 -3.42 2.68
C GLN A 92 14.80 -2.41 1.68
N LEU A 93 13.65 -2.68 1.07
CA LEU A 93 13.03 -1.76 0.12
C LEU A 93 12.61 -0.45 0.79
N GLN A 94 11.98 -0.52 1.94
CA GLN A 94 11.56 0.67 2.68
C GLN A 94 12.76 1.52 3.09
N GLN A 95 13.85 0.92 3.56
CA GLN A 95 15.09 1.62 3.89
C GLN A 95 15.77 2.21 2.64
N ALA A 96 15.75 1.51 1.50
CA ALA A 96 16.26 2.03 0.25
C ALA A 96 15.49 3.27 -0.22
N VAL A 97 14.19 3.31 0.02
CA VAL A 97 13.35 4.50 -0.26
C VAL A 97 13.66 5.62 0.71
N ILE A 98 13.56 5.38 2.02
CA ILE A 98 13.64 6.43 3.04
C ILE A 98 15.03 7.08 3.11
N SER A 99 16.09 6.32 2.82
CA SER A 99 17.47 6.83 2.78
C SER A 99 17.72 7.88 1.70
N GLN A 100 16.82 8.02 0.72
CA GLN A 100 16.89 9.05 -0.31
C GLN A 100 16.37 10.41 0.17
N PHE A 101 15.74 10.46 1.33
CA PHE A 101 15.14 11.66 1.90
C PHE A 101 15.90 12.12 3.15
N GLN A 102 15.92 13.44 3.36
CA GLN A 102 16.33 13.99 4.66
C GLN A 102 15.11 13.91 5.60
N VAL A 103 15.13 12.94 6.48
CA VAL A 103 14.04 12.72 7.44
C VAL A 103 14.45 13.22 8.80
N ASP A 104 13.82 14.30 9.26
CA ASP A 104 14.12 14.93 10.56
C ASP A 104 13.62 14.10 11.76
N GLN A 105 12.66 13.22 11.52
CA GLN A 105 12.07 12.34 12.52
C GLN A 105 12.02 10.89 12.01
N PRO A 106 12.16 9.90 12.90
CA PRO A 106 11.97 8.50 12.51
C PRO A 106 10.60 8.27 11.86
N TYR A 107 10.59 7.64 10.69
CA TYR A 107 9.35 7.21 10.04
C TYR A 107 8.89 5.88 10.62
N GLU A 108 7.73 5.87 11.23
CA GLU A 108 7.14 4.64 11.76
C GLU A 108 6.54 3.83 10.60
N PHE A 109 7.23 2.75 10.23
CA PHE A 109 6.80 1.86 9.17
C PHE A 109 5.91 0.74 9.69
N SER A 110 4.62 0.83 9.38
CA SER A 110 3.60 -0.19 9.68
C SER A 110 3.03 -0.72 8.38
N PRO A 111 3.68 -1.73 7.74
CA PRO A 111 3.28 -2.18 6.42
C PRO A 111 1.91 -2.86 6.44
N HIS A 112 1.05 -2.42 5.52
CA HIS A 112 -0.31 -2.95 5.38
C HIS A 112 -0.86 -2.70 3.97
N ILE A 113 -1.91 -3.44 3.62
CA ILE A 113 -2.72 -3.20 2.43
C ILE A 113 -4.14 -2.91 2.89
N SER A 114 -4.62 -1.69 2.67
CA SER A 114 -5.98 -1.29 3.02
C SER A 114 -7.02 -2.00 2.14
N LEU A 115 -8.15 -2.34 2.73
CA LEU A 115 -9.27 -2.99 2.06
C LEU A 115 -10.53 -2.13 2.02
N LEU A 116 -10.65 -1.15 2.91
CA LEU A 116 -11.82 -0.30 3.03
C LEU A 116 -11.43 1.08 3.56
N TYR A 117 -11.95 2.13 2.92
CA TYR A 117 -11.88 3.51 3.39
C TYR A 117 -13.28 4.02 3.69
N LYS A 118 -13.77 3.75 4.89
CA LYS A 118 -15.11 4.17 5.31
C LYS A 118 -15.20 4.22 6.82
N GLU A 119 -15.68 5.33 7.33
CA GLU A 119 -16.01 5.43 8.74
C GLU A 119 -17.24 4.55 9.04
N ILE A 120 -17.04 3.52 9.85
CA ILE A 120 -18.08 2.58 10.29
C ILE A 120 -17.80 2.16 11.73
N PRO A 121 -18.84 1.72 12.51
CA PRO A 121 -18.65 1.28 13.89
C PRO A 121 -17.72 0.06 14.01
N ASP A 122 -16.96 -0.03 15.10
CA ASP A 122 -16.02 -1.13 15.37
C ASP A 122 -16.64 -2.51 15.30
N LYS A 123 -17.82 -2.67 15.87
CA LYS A 123 -18.56 -3.94 15.77
C LYS A 123 -18.79 -4.39 14.32
N LYS A 124 -19.07 -3.44 13.43
CA LYS A 124 -19.24 -3.70 12.01
C LYS A 124 -17.91 -4.13 11.36
N LYS A 125 -16.81 -3.46 11.71
CA LYS A 125 -15.46 -3.84 11.26
C LYS A 125 -15.11 -5.25 11.69
N GLU A 126 -15.36 -5.60 12.94
CA GLU A 126 -15.12 -6.93 13.50
C GLU A 126 -15.94 -8.01 12.79
N ASP A 127 -17.23 -7.74 12.50
CA ASP A 127 -18.10 -8.66 11.76
C ASP A 127 -17.59 -8.88 10.33
N ILE A 128 -17.15 -7.83 9.64
CA ILE A 128 -16.53 -7.93 8.31
C ILE A 128 -15.30 -8.82 8.37
N ILE A 129 -14.38 -8.55 9.29
CA ILE A 129 -13.12 -9.29 9.45
C ILE A 129 -13.38 -10.76 9.72
N ARG A 130 -14.34 -11.08 10.58
CA ARG A 130 -14.70 -12.46 10.92
C ARG A 130 -15.16 -13.27 9.71
N ASN A 131 -15.83 -12.63 8.75
CA ASN A 131 -16.36 -13.28 7.55
C ASN A 131 -15.43 -13.16 6.33
N LEU A 132 -14.30 -12.46 6.45
CA LEU A 132 -13.40 -12.21 5.36
C LEU A 132 -12.33 -13.30 5.27
N GLN A 133 -12.24 -13.94 4.10
CA GLN A 133 -11.19 -14.90 3.79
C GLN A 133 -10.16 -14.23 2.86
N VAL A 134 -8.92 -14.20 3.30
CA VAL A 134 -7.81 -13.56 2.57
C VAL A 134 -6.61 -14.50 2.53
N ARG A 135 -5.98 -14.65 1.37
CA ARG A 135 -4.74 -15.43 1.20
C ARG A 135 -3.66 -14.97 2.18
N ASN A 136 -2.68 -15.84 2.41
CA ASN A 136 -1.60 -15.57 3.37
C ASN A 136 -0.42 -14.79 2.78
N SER A 137 -0.28 -14.73 1.46
CA SER A 137 0.84 -14.04 0.81
C SER A 137 0.45 -13.44 -0.53
N PHE A 138 1.18 -12.39 -0.92
CA PHE A 138 0.98 -11.66 -2.17
C PHE A 138 2.32 -11.33 -2.80
N LYS A 139 2.42 -11.57 -4.11
CA LYS A 139 3.60 -11.18 -4.88
C LYS A 139 3.56 -9.68 -5.17
N MET A 140 4.66 -9.01 -4.91
CA MET A 140 4.87 -7.60 -5.21
C MET A 140 5.91 -7.48 -6.32
N ASP A 141 5.65 -6.64 -7.33
CA ASP A 141 6.49 -6.60 -8.52
C ASP A 141 6.92 -5.21 -8.99
N LYS A 142 6.48 -4.14 -8.31
CA LYS A 142 6.87 -2.77 -8.67
C LYS A 142 6.68 -1.78 -7.53
N ILE A 143 7.33 -0.62 -7.67
CA ILE A 143 7.06 0.55 -6.85
C ILE A 143 6.52 1.69 -7.72
N ALA A 144 5.72 2.56 -7.12
CA ALA A 144 5.12 3.70 -7.80
C ALA A 144 5.14 4.95 -6.91
N ALA A 145 5.28 6.11 -7.54
CA ALA A 145 4.95 7.38 -6.92
C ALA A 145 3.55 7.79 -7.36
N VAL A 146 2.68 8.05 -6.39
CA VAL A 146 1.27 8.35 -6.62
C VAL A 146 0.91 9.68 -5.97
N ARG A 147 0.30 10.57 -6.75
CA ARG A 147 -0.30 11.78 -6.19
C ARG A 147 -1.60 11.40 -5.53
N THR A 148 -1.68 11.67 -4.24
CA THR A 148 -2.83 11.38 -3.40
C THR A 148 -3.47 12.65 -2.86
N GLY A 149 -4.64 12.53 -2.27
CA GLY A 149 -5.38 13.62 -1.66
C GLY A 149 -6.66 13.09 -1.02
N PRO A 150 -7.53 13.96 -0.50
CA PRO A 150 -8.74 13.55 0.21
C PRO A 150 -9.77 12.83 -0.67
N ASN A 151 -9.73 13.07 -1.98
CA ASN A 151 -10.61 12.38 -2.93
C ASN A 151 -9.83 11.32 -3.70
N VAL A 152 -10.15 10.05 -3.46
CA VAL A 152 -9.52 8.88 -4.08
C VAL A 152 -9.64 8.88 -5.61
N ASP A 153 -10.75 9.40 -6.16
CA ASP A 153 -10.96 9.47 -7.60
C ASP A 153 -9.94 10.34 -8.33
N ASN A 154 -9.26 11.23 -7.58
CA ASN A 154 -8.24 12.12 -8.10
C ASN A 154 -6.81 11.58 -7.93
N TRP A 155 -6.65 10.37 -7.43
CA TRP A 155 -5.34 9.76 -7.27
C TRP A 155 -4.75 9.36 -8.62
N ILE A 156 -3.50 9.76 -8.85
CA ILE A 156 -2.83 9.58 -10.15
C ILE A 156 -1.43 9.01 -9.94
N THR A 157 -1.14 7.90 -10.60
CA THR A 157 0.22 7.36 -10.69
C THR A 157 1.09 8.29 -11.55
N ILE A 158 2.18 8.80 -10.97
CA ILE A 158 3.12 9.72 -11.63
C ILE A 158 4.25 8.94 -12.29
N VAL A 159 4.82 7.98 -11.57
CA VAL A 159 5.96 7.14 -11.99
C VAL A 159 5.75 5.74 -11.47
N GLU A 160 6.10 4.76 -12.28
CA GLU A 160 6.04 3.34 -11.92
C GLU A 160 7.32 2.65 -12.39
N ILE A 161 7.97 1.90 -11.53
CA ILE A 161 9.22 1.17 -11.80
C ILE A 161 9.03 -0.30 -11.43
N PRO A 162 9.10 -1.22 -12.42
CA PRO A 162 9.03 -2.66 -12.15
C PRO A 162 10.31 -3.17 -11.50
N PHE A 163 10.18 -4.23 -10.70
CA PHE A 163 11.32 -4.99 -10.20
C PHE A 163 11.81 -5.98 -11.25
N HIS A 164 13.00 -6.51 -11.06
CA HIS A 164 13.50 -7.61 -11.86
C HIS A 164 12.69 -8.89 -11.61
N ALA A 165 12.61 -9.71 -12.60
CA ALA A 165 11.91 -10.99 -12.51
C ALA A 165 12.61 -11.98 -11.55
#